data_72de29e94c5eae8dafa12dfef0ab4c1b
#
_entry.id   72de29e94c5eae8dafa12dfef0ab4c1b
#
_cell.length_a   1.000
_cell.length_b   1.000
_cell.length_c   1.000
_cell.angle_alpha   90.00
_cell.angle_beta   90.00
_cell.angle_gamma   90.00
#
_symmetry.space_group_name_H-M   'P 1'
#
loop_
_entity.id
_entity.type
_entity.pdbx_description
1 polymer ?
#
loop_
_entity_poly.entity_id
_entity_poly.type
_entity_poly.pdbx_seq_one_letter_code
_entity_poly.pdbx_strand_id
1 'polypeptide(L)'
;MRKGPEEGFILLFRPRQSRRVGLAVALLAGALIAASSAAGQTTDTTTTTPEPGAPAGAPPVPTGVATILPGGKASVPAGAPYSVARAIKAANKIHRRTYIWGGGHRSFKAKGYDCSGAVSYVLHAAGLLGLPLVSGQLASWGSAGLGSWITVYANRTHTYMVIAGLRYDTSPLGEWLNQGRGPRWRYTLRTGTGFAVRHWDGL
;
A
#
# COMPACT_ATOMS: atom_id res chain seq x y z
N MET A 1 26.11 44.65 -41.91
CA MET A 1 25.58 45.70 -41.02
C MET A 1 25.52 45.15 -39.61
N ARG A 2 25.75 45.97 -38.61
CA ARG A 2 26.33 45.70 -37.32
C ARG A 2 25.46 44.86 -36.37
N LYS A 3 26.05 43.80 -35.73
CA LYS A 3 25.55 43.11 -34.55
C LYS A 3 25.73 43.98 -33.31
N GLY A 4 24.70 44.13 -32.48
CA GLY A 4 24.77 44.67 -31.14
C GLY A 4 24.82 43.51 -30.11
N PRO A 5 25.42 43.74 -28.91
CA PRO A 5 25.72 42.68 -27.97
C PRO A 5 24.55 42.34 -27.05
N GLU A 6 24.39 41.04 -26.74
CA GLU A 6 23.49 40.51 -25.76
C GLU A 6 24.06 40.75 -24.35
N GLU A 7 23.33 41.49 -23.52
CA GLU A 7 23.63 41.67 -22.09
C GLU A 7 23.07 40.52 -21.26
N GLY A 8 23.97 39.70 -20.69
CA GLY A 8 23.63 38.62 -19.78
C GLY A 8 23.24 39.13 -18.40
N PHE A 9 22.04 38.78 -17.95
CA PHE A 9 21.54 39.06 -16.62
C PHE A 9 21.91 37.90 -15.69
N ILE A 10 22.93 38.09 -14.85
CA ILE A 10 23.33 37.11 -13.83
C ILE A 10 22.53 37.38 -12.56
N LEU A 11 21.63 36.49 -12.22
CA LEU A 11 20.89 36.48 -10.97
C LEU A 11 21.72 35.76 -9.89
N LEU A 12 22.32 36.56 -8.98
CA LEU A 12 23.02 36.06 -7.82
C LEU A 12 22.05 35.55 -6.76
N PHE A 13 21.99 34.24 -6.56
CA PHE A 13 21.30 33.61 -5.48
C PHE A 13 22.11 33.71 -4.18
N ARG A 14 21.61 34.45 -3.17
CA ARG A 14 22.16 34.47 -1.80
C ARG A 14 21.52 33.35 -0.98
N PRO A 15 22.28 32.49 -0.29
CA PRO A 15 21.72 31.51 0.63
C PRO A 15 21.30 32.16 1.94
N ARG A 16 20.07 31.89 2.37
CA ARG A 16 19.50 32.31 3.66
C ARG A 16 20.01 31.37 4.76
N GLN A 17 20.79 31.91 5.69
CA GLN A 17 21.22 31.20 6.91
C GLN A 17 20.02 30.98 7.84
N SER A 18 19.76 29.73 8.22
CA SER A 18 18.78 29.36 9.24
C SER A 18 19.45 29.38 10.63
N ARG A 19 18.90 30.20 11.51
CA ARG A 19 19.27 30.30 12.93
C ARG A 19 18.88 29.00 13.66
N ARG A 20 19.86 28.40 14.28
CA ARG A 20 19.66 27.31 15.27
C ARG A 20 19.15 27.95 16.56
N VAL A 21 17.99 27.54 17.03
CA VAL A 21 17.52 27.76 18.40
C VAL A 21 17.71 26.47 19.15
N GLY A 22 18.63 26.49 20.09
CA GLY A 22 18.80 25.42 21.05
C GLY A 22 17.74 25.55 22.15
N LEU A 23 17.17 24.44 22.58
CA LEU A 23 16.38 24.40 23.81
C LEU A 23 16.86 23.23 24.67
N ALA A 24 17.02 23.58 25.95
CA ALA A 24 17.69 22.83 26.98
C ALA A 24 16.88 21.65 27.51
N VAL A 25 17.63 20.69 27.99
CA VAL A 25 17.28 19.49 28.76
C VAL A 25 16.69 19.87 30.13
N ALA A 26 15.59 19.22 30.50
CA ALA A 26 15.20 19.06 31.91
C ALA A 26 14.94 17.58 32.20
N LEU A 27 15.84 16.97 32.95
CA LEU A 27 15.74 15.67 33.57
C LEU A 27 14.81 15.77 34.79
N LEU A 28 13.81 14.92 34.91
CA LEU A 28 13.13 14.60 36.14
C LEU A 28 13.02 13.07 36.27
N ALA A 29 13.82 12.57 37.20
CA ALA A 29 13.76 11.19 37.67
C ALA A 29 12.56 11.03 38.64
N GLY A 30 11.74 10.02 38.42
CA GLY A 30 10.69 9.57 39.33
C GLY A 30 10.61 8.06 39.31
N ALA A 31 11.22 7.42 40.30
CA ALA A 31 11.10 5.99 40.54
C ALA A 31 9.76 5.71 41.24
N LEU A 32 8.95 4.80 40.71
CA LEU A 32 7.86 4.16 41.41
C LEU A 32 7.94 2.65 41.20
N ILE A 33 8.24 1.98 42.30
CA ILE A 33 8.20 0.53 42.46
C ILE A 33 6.70 0.16 42.63
N ALA A 34 6.19 -0.72 41.79
CA ALA A 34 4.91 -1.37 42.02
C ALA A 34 5.02 -2.88 41.79
N ALA A 35 4.46 -3.59 42.77
CA ALA A 35 4.60 -5.00 43.02
C ALA A 35 4.02 -5.90 41.92
N SER A 36 4.68 -7.03 41.71
CA SER A 36 4.22 -8.16 40.92
C SER A 36 3.04 -8.85 41.58
N SER A 37 1.93 -8.98 40.84
CA SER A 37 0.90 -9.97 41.09
C SER A 37 0.95 -11.02 40.00
N ALA A 38 1.40 -12.22 40.34
CA ALA A 38 1.33 -13.39 39.50
C ALA A 38 -0.14 -13.86 39.41
N ALA A 39 -0.75 -13.68 38.24
CA ALA A 39 -2.01 -14.33 37.87
C ALA A 39 -1.71 -15.49 36.93
N GLY A 40 -2.12 -16.67 37.32
CA GLY A 40 -1.89 -17.92 36.61
C GLY A 40 -2.49 -17.91 35.19
N GLN A 41 -1.69 -18.25 34.21
CA GLN A 41 -2.12 -18.52 32.83
C GLN A 41 -2.71 -19.94 32.81
N THR A 42 -4.02 -20.04 32.67
CA THR A 42 -4.67 -21.28 32.22
C THR A 42 -4.43 -21.39 30.71
N THR A 43 -3.65 -22.37 30.32
CA THR A 43 -3.47 -22.73 28.89
C THR A 43 -4.75 -23.43 28.42
N ASP A 44 -5.66 -22.70 27.78
CA ASP A 44 -6.72 -23.31 27.00
C ASP A 44 -6.11 -23.87 25.71
N THR A 45 -5.85 -25.17 25.73
CA THR A 45 -5.52 -25.93 24.53
C THR A 45 -6.81 -26.16 23.73
N THR A 46 -7.17 -25.21 22.87
CA THR A 46 -8.24 -25.41 21.91
C THR A 46 -7.74 -26.38 20.84
N THR A 47 -8.08 -27.65 20.99
CA THR A 47 -7.89 -28.69 19.97
C THR A 47 -8.80 -28.36 18.79
N THR A 48 -8.25 -27.68 17.78
CA THR A 48 -8.93 -27.44 16.50
C THR A 48 -8.92 -28.75 15.73
N THR A 49 -10.06 -29.41 15.65
CA THR A 49 -10.29 -30.56 14.77
C THR A 49 -10.04 -30.14 13.32
N PRO A 50 -9.17 -30.85 12.54
CA PRO A 50 -8.92 -30.49 11.14
C PRO A 50 -10.18 -30.71 10.30
N GLU A 51 -10.58 -29.69 9.55
CA GLU A 51 -11.64 -29.78 8.56
C GLU A 51 -11.22 -30.75 7.42
N PRO A 52 -12.04 -31.74 7.03
CA PRO A 52 -11.66 -32.69 5.97
C PRO A 52 -11.70 -32.02 4.60
N GLY A 53 -10.56 -31.79 3.99
CA GLY A 53 -10.48 -31.32 2.60
C GLY A 53 -9.30 -30.41 2.23
N ALA A 54 -8.43 -30.05 3.17
CA ALA A 54 -7.20 -29.32 2.83
C ALA A 54 -6.12 -30.30 2.30
N PRO A 55 -5.42 -29.97 1.20
CA PRO A 55 -4.33 -30.81 0.73
C PRO A 55 -3.24 -30.90 1.80
N ALA A 56 -2.90 -32.11 2.23
CA ALA A 56 -1.85 -32.36 3.20
C ALA A 56 -0.51 -31.82 2.67
N GLY A 57 0.06 -30.80 3.34
CA GLY A 57 1.41 -30.33 3.05
C GLY A 57 1.58 -28.84 2.77
N ALA A 58 0.51 -28.04 2.68
CA ALA A 58 0.68 -26.57 2.60
C ALA A 58 0.98 -26.00 4.00
N PRO A 59 2.07 -25.21 4.17
CA PRO A 59 2.32 -24.58 5.46
C PRO A 59 1.14 -23.69 5.87
N PRO A 60 0.81 -23.62 7.18
CA PRO A 60 -0.30 -22.80 7.65
C PRO A 60 -0.06 -21.34 7.27
N VAL A 61 -1.06 -20.73 6.61
CA VAL A 61 -1.00 -19.31 6.25
C VAL A 61 -1.13 -18.50 7.54
N PRO A 62 -0.16 -17.61 7.86
CA PRO A 62 -0.24 -16.81 9.07
C PRO A 62 -1.55 -15.99 9.08
N THR A 63 -2.23 -15.94 10.22
CA THR A 63 -3.44 -15.14 10.40
C THR A 63 -3.12 -13.68 10.15
N GLY A 64 -3.86 -13.01 9.29
CA GLY A 64 -3.71 -11.58 9.02
C GLY A 64 -2.71 -11.19 7.91
N VAL A 65 -1.87 -12.11 7.41
CA VAL A 65 -0.87 -11.81 6.37
C VAL A 65 -1.11 -12.67 5.12
N ALA A 66 -1.17 -12.03 3.96
CA ALA A 66 -1.25 -12.71 2.68
C ALA A 66 0.14 -13.19 2.24
N THR A 67 0.19 -14.30 1.47
CA THR A 67 1.40 -14.83 0.86
C THR A 67 1.26 -14.88 -0.66
N ILE A 68 2.37 -14.77 -1.39
CA ILE A 68 2.35 -14.94 -2.84
C ILE A 68 2.51 -16.45 -3.13
N LEU A 69 1.48 -17.02 -3.74
CA LEU A 69 1.41 -18.41 -4.13
C LEU A 69 2.20 -18.70 -5.43
N PRO A 70 2.50 -19.95 -5.76
CA PRO A 70 2.94 -20.33 -7.09
C PRO A 70 2.01 -19.77 -8.16
N GLY A 71 2.55 -19.14 -9.22
CA GLY A 71 1.79 -18.40 -10.23
C GLY A 71 1.58 -16.91 -9.91
N GLY A 72 2.05 -16.45 -8.73
CA GLY A 72 2.16 -15.03 -8.37
C GLY A 72 0.88 -14.37 -7.87
N LYS A 73 -0.19 -15.14 -7.61
CA LYS A 73 -1.42 -14.68 -6.95
C LYS A 73 -1.25 -14.65 -5.44
N ALA A 74 -1.98 -13.79 -4.74
CA ALA A 74 -1.96 -13.75 -3.28
C ALA A 74 -3.01 -14.69 -2.66
N SER A 75 -2.65 -15.31 -1.52
CA SER A 75 -3.59 -16.03 -0.67
C SER A 75 -4.51 -15.05 0.05
N VAL A 76 -5.71 -15.50 0.40
CA VAL A 76 -6.59 -14.78 1.34
C VAL A 76 -6.25 -15.30 2.74
N PRO A 77 -5.80 -14.44 3.68
CA PRO A 77 -5.51 -14.88 5.03
C PRO A 77 -6.76 -15.38 5.76
N ALA A 78 -6.57 -16.36 6.65
CA ALA A 78 -7.62 -16.75 7.57
C ALA A 78 -8.04 -15.55 8.45
N GLY A 79 -9.33 -15.38 8.69
CA GLY A 79 -9.88 -14.25 9.47
C GLY A 79 -9.90 -12.91 8.73
N ALA A 80 -9.52 -12.84 7.44
CA ALA A 80 -9.63 -11.60 6.67
C ALA A 80 -11.10 -11.15 6.55
N PRO A 81 -11.41 -9.86 6.79
CA PRO A 81 -12.73 -9.31 6.55
C PRO A 81 -13.21 -9.57 5.12
N TYR A 82 -14.52 -9.66 4.92
CA TYR A 82 -15.11 -9.96 3.62
C TYR A 82 -14.65 -9.03 2.51
N SER A 83 -14.57 -7.72 2.78
CA SER A 83 -14.05 -6.70 1.85
C SER A 83 -12.58 -6.94 1.47
N VAL A 84 -11.74 -7.36 2.44
CA VAL A 84 -10.34 -7.70 2.19
C VAL A 84 -10.22 -8.94 1.32
N ALA A 85 -11.00 -9.97 1.60
CA ALA A 85 -11.04 -11.19 0.78
C ALA A 85 -11.47 -10.86 -0.66
N ARG A 86 -12.47 -10.00 -0.85
CA ARG A 86 -12.90 -9.52 -2.17
C ARG A 86 -11.81 -8.71 -2.88
N ALA A 87 -11.11 -7.83 -2.15
CA ALA A 87 -9.99 -7.07 -2.69
C ALA A 87 -8.90 -7.99 -3.23
N ILE A 88 -8.46 -8.97 -2.46
CA ILE A 88 -7.43 -9.93 -2.87
C ILE A 88 -7.88 -10.74 -4.09
N LYS A 89 -9.12 -11.26 -4.09
CA LYS A 89 -9.67 -12.00 -5.24
C LYS A 89 -9.73 -11.13 -6.50
N ALA A 90 -10.11 -9.86 -6.37
CA ALA A 90 -10.15 -8.92 -7.49
C ALA A 90 -8.74 -8.59 -8.01
N ALA A 91 -7.80 -8.32 -7.12
CA ALA A 91 -6.39 -8.11 -7.48
C ALA A 91 -5.81 -9.34 -8.21
N ASN A 92 -6.12 -10.54 -7.74
CA ASN A 92 -5.76 -11.80 -8.40
C ASN A 92 -6.36 -11.96 -9.79
N LYS A 93 -7.58 -11.44 -10.01
CA LYS A 93 -8.28 -11.53 -11.31
C LYS A 93 -7.62 -10.70 -12.39
N ILE A 94 -7.07 -9.52 -12.03
CA ILE A 94 -6.38 -8.63 -12.98
C ILE A 94 -4.84 -8.72 -12.86
N HIS A 95 -4.33 -9.65 -12.06
CA HIS A 95 -2.90 -9.90 -11.91
C HIS A 95 -2.24 -10.17 -13.26
N ARG A 96 -1.13 -9.47 -13.55
CA ARG A 96 -0.39 -9.52 -14.81
C ARG A 96 -1.15 -9.07 -16.06
N ARG A 97 -2.29 -8.40 -15.93
CA ARG A 97 -2.90 -7.69 -17.06
C ARG A 97 -1.95 -6.63 -17.59
N THR A 98 -2.01 -6.37 -18.89
CA THR A 98 -1.18 -5.36 -19.54
C THR A 98 -1.40 -3.98 -18.93
N TYR A 99 -0.31 -3.22 -18.77
CA TYR A 99 -0.41 -1.80 -18.44
C TYR A 99 -0.94 -1.04 -19.66
N ILE A 100 -2.05 -0.34 -19.49
CA ILE A 100 -2.62 0.55 -20.49
C ILE A 100 -2.88 1.89 -19.80
N TRP A 101 -2.26 2.97 -20.28
CA TRP A 101 -2.50 4.31 -19.76
C TRP A 101 -3.98 4.68 -19.88
N GLY A 102 -4.60 5.18 -18.81
CA GLY A 102 -6.03 5.45 -18.74
C GLY A 102 -6.91 4.20 -18.64
N GLY A 103 -6.30 3.01 -18.57
CA GLY A 103 -7.03 1.74 -18.45
C GLY A 103 -7.69 1.60 -17.09
N GLY A 104 -8.99 1.29 -17.10
CA GLY A 104 -9.82 1.18 -15.89
C GLY A 104 -10.57 2.45 -15.49
N HIS A 105 -10.40 3.58 -16.22
CA HIS A 105 -11.02 4.86 -15.86
C HIS A 105 -12.43 5.06 -16.44
N ARG A 106 -12.72 4.53 -17.64
CA ARG A 106 -14.07 4.59 -18.22
C ARG A 106 -15.01 3.55 -17.63
N SER A 107 -14.44 2.44 -17.19
CA SER A 107 -15.16 1.29 -16.62
C SER A 107 -14.17 0.48 -15.80
N PHE A 108 -14.64 -0.11 -14.72
CA PHE A 108 -13.86 -1.09 -13.96
C PHE A 108 -13.48 -2.34 -14.79
N LYS A 109 -14.22 -2.65 -15.85
CA LYS A 109 -13.88 -3.73 -16.79
C LYS A 109 -13.06 -3.15 -17.95
N ALA A 110 -11.76 -3.48 -17.99
CA ALA A 110 -10.84 -3.03 -19.02
C ALA A 110 -9.95 -4.17 -19.53
N LYS A 111 -9.40 -4.01 -20.74
CA LYS A 111 -8.42 -4.96 -21.31
C LYS A 111 -7.09 -4.92 -20.55
N GLY A 112 -6.70 -3.74 -20.04
CA GLY A 112 -5.53 -3.51 -19.22
C GLY A 112 -5.78 -2.35 -18.25
N TYR A 113 -4.86 -2.12 -17.34
CA TYR A 113 -5.03 -1.16 -16.26
C TYR A 113 -3.77 -0.31 -16.09
N ASP A 114 -3.94 0.98 -15.79
CA ASP A 114 -2.89 1.79 -15.22
C ASP A 114 -2.88 1.66 -13.68
N CYS A 115 -2.06 2.48 -13.00
CA CYS A 115 -1.90 2.41 -11.55
C CYS A 115 -3.23 2.67 -10.81
N SER A 116 -3.89 3.76 -11.14
CA SER A 116 -5.14 4.17 -10.48
C SER A 116 -6.36 3.35 -10.94
N GLY A 117 -6.39 2.92 -12.18
CA GLY A 117 -7.42 2.00 -12.66
C GLY A 117 -7.36 0.63 -11.97
N ALA A 118 -6.14 0.10 -11.72
CA ALA A 118 -5.98 -1.15 -10.99
C ALA A 118 -6.42 -1.02 -9.52
N VAL A 119 -5.99 0.04 -8.82
CA VAL A 119 -6.42 0.32 -7.44
C VAL A 119 -7.93 0.52 -7.37
N SER A 120 -8.51 1.33 -8.28
CA SER A 120 -9.96 1.57 -8.34
C SER A 120 -10.74 0.28 -8.57
N TYR A 121 -10.27 -0.60 -9.46
CA TYR A 121 -10.90 -1.91 -9.71
C TYR A 121 -10.95 -2.77 -8.42
N VAL A 122 -9.85 -2.81 -7.68
CA VAL A 122 -9.76 -3.59 -6.44
C VAL A 122 -10.65 -3.01 -5.35
N LEU A 123 -10.62 -1.69 -5.14
CA LEU A 123 -11.46 -1.01 -4.15
C LEU A 123 -12.96 -1.14 -4.48
N HIS A 124 -13.33 -1.02 -5.75
CA HIS A 124 -14.72 -1.25 -6.19
C HIS A 124 -15.18 -2.68 -5.88
N ALA A 125 -14.38 -3.67 -6.24
CA ALA A 125 -14.69 -5.06 -5.94
C ALA A 125 -14.80 -5.33 -4.43
N ALA A 126 -14.04 -4.62 -3.61
CA ALA A 126 -14.14 -4.67 -2.15
C ALA A 126 -15.41 -3.98 -1.59
N GLY A 127 -16.14 -3.23 -2.42
CA GLY A 127 -17.30 -2.43 -2.01
C GLY A 127 -16.95 -1.07 -1.40
N LEU A 128 -15.73 -0.59 -1.63
CA LEU A 128 -15.17 0.62 -1.03
C LEU A 128 -15.12 1.81 -1.98
N LEU A 129 -15.51 1.62 -3.26
CA LEU A 129 -15.43 2.66 -4.28
C LEU A 129 -16.59 2.52 -5.29
N GLY A 130 -17.32 3.59 -5.52
CA GLY A 130 -18.45 3.61 -6.48
C GLY A 130 -18.04 3.89 -7.92
N LEU A 131 -17.05 4.76 -8.14
CA LEU A 131 -16.58 5.21 -9.45
C LEU A 131 -15.05 5.15 -9.53
N PRO A 132 -14.44 4.92 -10.72
CA PRO A 132 -13.00 4.96 -10.87
C PRO A 132 -12.42 6.35 -10.52
N LEU A 133 -11.32 6.38 -9.80
CA LEU A 133 -10.59 7.58 -9.41
C LEU A 133 -9.20 7.60 -10.05
N VAL A 134 -8.71 8.78 -10.42
CA VAL A 134 -7.31 8.98 -10.79
C VAL A 134 -6.42 9.06 -9.55
N SER A 135 -5.10 8.89 -9.71
CA SER A 135 -4.17 8.84 -8.58
C SER A 135 -4.23 10.07 -7.68
N GLY A 136 -4.37 11.27 -8.24
CA GLY A 136 -4.55 12.50 -7.45
C GLY A 136 -5.83 12.52 -6.61
N GLN A 137 -6.92 11.93 -7.09
CA GLN A 137 -8.17 11.79 -6.32
C GLN A 137 -8.04 10.72 -5.24
N LEU A 138 -7.35 9.61 -5.52
CA LEU A 138 -7.05 8.59 -4.52
C LEU A 138 -6.21 9.12 -3.36
N ALA A 139 -5.44 10.19 -3.57
CA ALA A 139 -4.70 10.87 -2.50
C ALA A 139 -5.60 11.55 -1.45
N SER A 140 -6.90 11.70 -1.74
CA SER A 140 -7.92 12.24 -0.81
C SER A 140 -9.03 11.23 -0.50
N TRP A 141 -8.88 9.97 -0.93
CA TRP A 141 -9.85 8.91 -0.67
C TRP A 141 -9.77 8.41 0.76
N GLY A 142 -10.91 8.12 1.40
CA GLY A 142 -10.97 7.57 2.75
C GLY A 142 -10.33 8.47 3.81
N SER A 143 -9.92 7.86 4.91
CA SER A 143 -9.26 8.52 6.05
C SER A 143 -7.74 8.54 5.89
N ALA A 144 -7.06 9.50 6.53
CA ALA A 144 -5.61 9.61 6.51
C ALA A 144 -4.96 8.56 7.43
N GLY A 145 -3.83 8.03 7.01
CA GLY A 145 -3.03 7.06 7.78
C GLY A 145 -3.08 5.65 7.24
N LEU A 146 -2.45 4.73 7.99
CA LEU A 146 -2.39 3.32 7.67
C LEU A 146 -3.70 2.62 8.03
N GLY A 147 -4.19 1.75 7.17
CA GLY A 147 -5.24 0.79 7.49
C GLY A 147 -4.66 -0.49 8.10
N SER A 148 -5.48 -1.20 8.85
CA SER A 148 -5.12 -2.49 9.44
C SER A 148 -4.96 -3.59 8.37
N TRP A 149 -5.74 -3.51 7.29
CA TRP A 149 -5.79 -4.49 6.22
C TRP A 149 -5.48 -3.93 4.84
N ILE A 150 -6.01 -2.73 4.55
CA ILE A 150 -5.88 -2.09 3.24
C ILE A 150 -5.34 -0.68 3.42
N THR A 151 -4.19 -0.39 2.84
CA THR A 151 -3.62 0.95 2.76
C THR A 151 -3.40 1.33 1.31
N VAL A 152 -3.90 2.50 0.90
CA VAL A 152 -3.66 3.10 -0.41
C VAL A 152 -2.60 4.19 -0.27
N TYR A 153 -1.61 4.15 -1.12
CA TYR A 153 -0.56 5.16 -1.27
C TYR A 153 -0.78 5.88 -2.59
N ALA A 154 -1.01 7.17 -2.57
CA ALA A 154 -1.34 7.92 -3.77
C ALA A 154 -0.70 9.32 -3.78
N ASN A 155 -0.29 9.77 -4.97
CA ASN A 155 0.10 11.14 -5.25
C ASN A 155 -0.39 11.55 -6.65
N ARG A 156 0.03 12.70 -7.16
CA ARG A 156 -0.45 13.19 -8.46
C ARG A 156 -0.10 12.30 -9.65
N THR A 157 0.95 11.48 -9.55
CA THR A 157 1.52 10.74 -10.69
C THR A 157 1.40 9.24 -10.56
N HIS A 158 1.25 8.71 -9.34
CA HIS A 158 1.23 7.27 -9.12
C HIS A 158 0.38 6.90 -7.91
N THR A 159 -0.11 5.66 -7.92
CA THR A 159 -0.76 5.04 -6.77
C THR A 159 -0.48 3.54 -6.74
N TYR A 160 -0.41 2.99 -5.54
CA TYR A 160 -0.35 1.57 -5.25
C TYR A 160 -1.07 1.30 -3.94
N MET A 161 -1.23 0.05 -3.59
CA MET A 161 -1.85 -0.32 -2.32
C MET A 161 -1.09 -1.46 -1.64
N VAL A 162 -1.27 -1.57 -0.33
CA VAL A 162 -0.86 -2.72 0.48
C VAL A 162 -2.13 -3.37 1.00
N ILE A 163 -2.27 -4.67 0.77
CA ILE A 163 -3.42 -5.47 1.22
C ILE A 163 -2.87 -6.66 2.00
N ALA A 164 -3.26 -6.80 3.26
CA ALA A 164 -2.82 -7.87 4.14
C ALA A 164 -1.29 -8.09 4.08
N GLY A 165 -0.51 -7.00 4.14
CA GLY A 165 0.95 -7.03 4.16
C GLY A 165 1.64 -7.13 2.79
N LEU A 166 0.92 -7.41 1.69
CA LEU A 166 1.49 -7.47 0.35
C LEU A 166 1.23 -6.20 -0.46
N ARG A 167 2.26 -5.68 -1.12
CA ARG A 167 2.12 -4.56 -2.05
C ARG A 167 1.50 -5.02 -3.38
N TYR A 168 0.49 -4.29 -3.86
CA TYR A 168 -0.10 -4.44 -5.18
C TYR A 168 0.17 -3.19 -6.00
N ASP A 169 0.91 -3.31 -7.09
CA ASP A 169 1.51 -2.18 -7.79
C ASP A 169 1.69 -2.48 -9.29
N THR A 170 1.62 -1.45 -10.11
CA THR A 170 1.85 -1.51 -11.56
C THR A 170 3.24 -1.05 -12.00
N SER A 171 4.08 -0.59 -11.06
CA SER A 171 5.44 -0.14 -11.35
C SER A 171 6.27 -1.24 -12.00
N PRO A 172 7.25 -0.93 -12.87
CA PRO A 172 8.18 -1.92 -13.39
C PRO A 172 9.03 -2.55 -12.27
N LEU A 173 9.59 -3.72 -12.52
CA LEU A 173 10.42 -4.46 -11.56
C LEU A 173 11.87 -3.96 -11.46
N GLY A 174 12.29 -3.03 -12.32
CA GLY A 174 13.61 -2.43 -12.38
C GLY A 174 13.75 -1.54 -13.61
N GLU A 175 14.80 -0.72 -13.65
CA GLU A 175 15.03 0.24 -14.74
C GLU A 175 15.22 -0.42 -16.11
N TRP A 176 15.73 -1.64 -16.14
CA TRP A 176 16.03 -2.40 -17.36
C TRP A 176 14.83 -3.11 -17.97
N LEU A 177 13.69 -3.11 -17.29
CA LEU A 177 12.58 -3.95 -17.70
C LEU A 177 11.33 -3.10 -17.88
N ASN A 178 11.11 -2.64 -19.10
CA ASN A 178 9.75 -2.41 -19.59
C ASN A 178 8.88 -3.68 -19.44
N GLN A 179 9.49 -4.80 -19.11
CA GLN A 179 8.86 -6.06 -18.71
C GLN A 179 8.36 -5.96 -17.29
N GLY A 180 7.09 -6.21 -17.12
CA GLY A 180 6.49 -6.24 -15.79
C GLY A 180 5.68 -5.03 -15.42
N ARG A 181 5.39 -4.12 -16.34
CA ARG A 181 4.34 -3.12 -16.13
C ARG A 181 2.97 -3.80 -16.09
N GLY A 182 2.15 -3.32 -15.19
CA GLY A 182 0.81 -3.85 -14.95
C GLY A 182 0.62 -4.36 -13.52
N PRO A 183 -0.63 -4.58 -13.11
CA PRO A 183 -0.96 -4.90 -11.73
C PRO A 183 -0.34 -6.22 -11.27
N ARG A 184 0.42 -6.19 -10.16
CA ARG A 184 1.14 -7.36 -9.62
C ARG A 184 1.29 -7.29 -8.12
N TRP A 185 1.33 -8.46 -7.50
CA TRP A 185 1.74 -8.64 -6.13
C TRP A 185 3.26 -8.60 -5.98
N ARG A 186 3.73 -8.04 -4.85
CA ARG A 186 5.14 -7.91 -4.51
C ARG A 186 5.35 -8.09 -3.01
N TYR A 187 6.42 -8.77 -2.64
CA TYR A 187 6.86 -8.88 -1.24
C TYR A 187 7.47 -7.57 -0.74
N THR A 188 8.21 -6.86 -1.60
CA THR A 188 8.92 -5.65 -1.21
C THR A 188 7.95 -4.49 -1.07
N LEU A 189 7.85 -3.93 0.13
CA LEU A 189 7.14 -2.66 0.38
C LEU A 189 7.97 -1.48 -0.15
N ARG A 190 7.28 -0.39 -0.46
CA ARG A 190 7.91 0.90 -0.79
C ARG A 190 7.85 1.80 0.43
N THR A 191 8.79 2.76 0.51
CA THR A 191 8.65 3.89 1.44
C THR A 191 7.42 4.71 1.04
N GLY A 192 6.64 5.17 2.01
CA GLY A 192 5.49 6.04 1.78
C GLY A 192 5.87 7.49 1.45
N THR A 193 7.18 7.81 1.39
CA THR A 193 7.67 9.17 1.14
C THR A 193 7.14 9.71 -0.19
N GLY A 194 6.52 10.89 -0.15
CA GLY A 194 5.94 11.53 -1.34
C GLY A 194 4.55 11.01 -1.73
N PHE A 195 3.93 10.17 -0.89
CA PHE A 195 2.56 9.71 -1.07
C PHE A 195 1.66 10.15 0.09
N ALA A 196 0.43 10.50 -0.21
CA ALA A 196 -0.65 10.49 0.78
C ALA A 196 -0.96 9.04 1.11
N VAL A 197 -1.08 8.75 2.41
CA VAL A 197 -1.41 7.42 2.94
C VAL A 197 -2.87 7.42 3.35
N ARG A 198 -3.65 6.48 2.83
CA ARG A 198 -5.10 6.45 2.96
C ARG A 198 -5.61 5.06 3.27
N HIS A 199 -6.72 4.99 4.03
CA HIS A 199 -7.41 3.75 4.34
C HIS A 199 -8.92 3.98 4.40
N TRP A 200 -9.67 2.89 4.45
CA TRP A 200 -11.09 2.89 4.77
C TRP A 200 -11.26 2.55 6.24
N ASP A 201 -12.09 3.28 6.96
CA ASP A 201 -12.31 3.09 8.39
C ASP A 201 -12.73 1.63 8.69
N GLY A 202 -12.04 1.01 9.64
CA GLY A 202 -12.23 -0.39 10.00
C GLY A 202 -11.48 -1.42 9.14
N LEU A 203 -10.65 -0.98 8.18
CA LEU A 203 -9.88 -1.89 7.32
C LEU A 203 -8.37 -1.61 7.33
#